data_19395be1d720aabcba837e13b9e69026
#
_entry.id   19395be1d720aabcba837e13b9e69026
#
_cell.length_a   1.000
_cell.length_b   1.000
_cell.length_c   1.000
_cell.angle_alpha   90.00
_cell.angle_beta   90.00
_cell.angle_gamma   90.00
#
_symmetry.space_group_name_H-M   'P 1'
#
loop_
_entity.id
_entity.type
_entity.pdbx_description
1 polymer ?
#
loop_
_entity_poly.entity_id
_entity_poly.type
_entity_poly.pdbx_seq_one_letter_code
_entity_poly.pdbx_strand_id
1 'polypeptide(L)'
;VPGCCSAAARLLRIQNRGLAAAYQGAYLLGRHQKIKMPFELHFLTINPIPLTSMPEQNLVVSPGLAAGTVRTSDGKTLSVPEGWELLPPGDAGLTRRVKAAGPSWTVQEMKGRKKFSRGVWAPAANIATARGALDAERSTESYAKRRVADANRRERKQDAYVEDFRGAVLSFLGFSPEHAEIAATLATAVADHATPIGSGTVARTERIPIEQRAESAVIAWM
;
A
#
# COMPACT_ATOMS: atom_id res chain seq x y z
N VAL A 1 -9.22 7.18 43.75
CA VAL A 1 -7.89 6.87 44.28
C VAL A 1 -6.93 6.96 43.10
N PRO A 2 -6.01 7.96 43.02
CA PRO A 2 -4.99 8.06 41.99
C PRO A 2 -3.67 7.48 42.49
N GLY A 3 -2.92 6.82 41.61
CA GLY A 3 -1.52 6.54 41.90
C GLY A 3 -1.07 5.14 41.49
N CYS A 4 -0.50 5.00 40.29
CA CYS A 4 0.58 4.04 39.95
C CYS A 4 0.99 4.19 38.48
N CYS A 5 1.74 5.23 38.17
CA CYS A 5 2.50 5.35 36.93
C CYS A 5 3.72 6.26 37.17
N SER A 6 4.70 5.82 37.93
CA SER A 6 5.97 6.56 38.09
C SER A 6 7.11 5.68 38.61
N ALA A 7 7.38 4.56 37.95
CA ALA A 7 8.59 3.79 38.29
C ALA A 7 9.40 3.32 37.05
N ALA A 8 8.83 3.34 35.83
CA ALA A 8 9.54 2.86 34.65
C ALA A 8 10.34 3.94 33.89
N ALA A 9 10.17 5.20 34.20
CA ALA A 9 10.85 6.31 33.51
C ALA A 9 12.17 6.77 34.13
N ARG A 10 12.62 6.15 35.25
CA ARG A 10 13.86 6.55 35.96
C ARG A 10 15.08 5.64 35.74
N LEU A 11 14.91 4.50 35.11
CA LEU A 11 16.01 3.53 34.91
C LEU A 11 16.75 3.67 33.57
N LEU A 12 16.27 4.46 32.62
CA LEU A 12 16.92 4.66 31.32
C LEU A 12 17.83 5.91 31.25
N ARG A 13 18.03 6.64 32.37
CA ARG A 13 18.85 7.86 32.40
C ARG A 13 20.24 7.70 33.04
N ILE A 14 20.61 6.52 33.49
CA ILE A 14 21.88 6.29 34.22
C ILE A 14 22.95 5.58 33.37
N GLN A 15 22.60 5.02 32.20
CA GLN A 15 23.59 4.30 31.37
C GLN A 15 24.33 5.13 30.32
N ASN A 16 24.04 6.43 30.16
CA ASN A 16 24.72 7.26 29.15
C ASN A 16 25.72 8.30 29.72
N ARG A 17 26.14 8.18 30.97
CA ARG A 17 27.16 9.08 31.59
C ARG A 17 28.53 8.44 31.81
N GLY A 18 28.73 7.19 31.45
CA GLY A 18 29.97 6.45 31.69
C GLY A 18 31.00 6.42 30.57
N LEU A 19 30.67 6.85 29.36
CA LEU A 19 31.54 6.72 28.16
C LEU A 19 32.19 8.03 27.69
N ALA A 20 31.90 9.17 28.31
CA ALA A 20 32.51 10.46 27.93
C ALA A 20 33.72 10.89 28.73
N ALA A 21 34.13 10.11 29.77
CA ALA A 21 35.23 10.48 30.66
C ALA A 21 36.57 9.77 30.38
N ALA A 22 36.64 8.91 29.36
CA ALA A 22 37.85 8.14 29.08
C ALA A 22 38.71 8.70 27.92
N TYR A 23 38.36 9.83 27.31
CA TYR A 23 39.10 10.38 26.16
C TYR A 23 39.79 11.73 26.39
N GLN A 24 39.96 12.20 27.63
CA GLN A 24 40.61 13.49 27.93
C GLN A 24 41.90 13.38 28.77
N GLY A 25 42.61 12.26 28.74
CA GLY A 25 43.80 12.07 29.59
C GLY A 25 45.12 11.67 28.90
N ALA A 26 45.32 11.93 27.62
CA ALA A 26 46.55 11.51 26.92
C ALA A 26 47.15 12.56 25.98
N TYR A 27 47.17 13.82 26.35
CA TYR A 27 48.03 14.82 25.73
C TYR A 27 48.73 15.60 26.79
N LEU A 28 49.92 15.16 27.17
CA LEU A 28 51.07 15.93 27.69
C LEU A 28 52.09 14.93 28.27
N LEU A 29 53.10 14.63 27.53
CA LEU A 29 54.50 14.59 27.97
C LEU A 29 55.37 14.01 26.84
N GLY A 30 56.20 14.88 26.36
CA GLY A 30 57.10 14.66 25.24
C GLY A 30 58.27 13.73 25.56
N ARG A 31 58.91 13.38 24.55
CA ARG A 31 60.32 13.31 24.24
C ARG A 31 60.61 12.29 23.14
N HIS A 32 61.26 12.79 22.13
CA HIS A 32 61.97 12.11 21.09
C HIS A 32 62.54 10.74 21.46
N GLN A 33 62.10 9.70 20.75
CA GLN A 33 62.92 8.56 20.43
C GLN A 33 62.50 8.06 19.02
N LYS A 34 63.41 8.31 18.03
CA LYS A 34 63.35 7.75 16.72
C LYS A 34 63.62 6.25 16.81
N ILE A 35 62.59 5.44 16.84
CA ILE A 35 62.70 3.99 16.60
C ILE A 35 62.54 3.77 15.10
N LYS A 36 63.65 3.47 14.46
CA LYS A 36 63.73 3.05 13.07
C LYS A 36 63.21 1.60 12.99
N MET A 37 62.01 1.38 12.59
CA MET A 37 61.48 0.04 12.30
C MET A 37 61.51 -0.18 10.79
N PRO A 38 62.22 -1.17 10.29
CA PRO A 38 62.09 -1.62 8.93
C PRO A 38 60.96 -2.64 8.87
N PHE A 39 59.78 -2.21 8.53
CA PHE A 39 58.68 -3.10 8.18
C PHE A 39 58.11 -2.65 6.86
N GLU A 40 58.52 -3.32 5.78
CA GLU A 40 57.85 -3.26 4.52
C GLU A 40 56.42 -3.82 4.72
N LEU A 41 55.49 -2.91 5.01
CA LEU A 41 54.08 -3.20 4.92
C LEU A 41 53.72 -3.33 3.42
N HIS A 42 53.70 -4.55 2.94
CA HIS A 42 52.93 -4.86 1.75
C HIS A 42 51.49 -4.38 2.02
N PHE A 43 51.19 -3.22 1.47
CA PHE A 43 49.80 -2.76 1.34
C PHE A 43 49.09 -3.79 0.44
N LEU A 44 48.51 -4.83 1.07
CA LEU A 44 47.39 -5.52 0.47
C LEU A 44 46.34 -4.42 0.25
N THR A 45 46.30 -3.93 -0.98
CA THR A 45 45.17 -3.16 -1.48
C THR A 45 43.93 -4.05 -1.33
N ILE A 46 43.32 -3.97 -0.16
CA ILE A 46 41.96 -4.43 0.01
C ILE A 46 41.17 -3.47 -0.89
N ASN A 47 40.89 -3.93 -2.14
CA ASN A 47 39.91 -3.28 -2.97
C ASN A 47 38.66 -3.17 -2.07
N PRO A 48 38.16 -1.95 -1.78
CA PRO A 48 36.89 -1.84 -1.08
C PRO A 48 35.89 -2.58 -1.96
N ILE A 49 35.33 -3.67 -1.43
CA ILE A 49 34.15 -4.29 -2.02
C ILE A 49 33.22 -3.11 -2.25
N PRO A 50 32.79 -2.83 -3.50
CA PRO A 50 31.87 -1.76 -3.72
C PRO A 50 30.69 -2.06 -2.79
N LEU A 51 30.49 -1.24 -1.76
CA LEU A 51 29.26 -1.18 -1.01
C LEU A 51 28.20 -0.99 -2.10
N THR A 52 27.58 -2.11 -2.49
CA THR A 52 26.44 -2.09 -3.39
C THR A 52 25.45 -1.19 -2.66
N SER A 53 25.35 0.05 -3.11
CA SER A 53 24.48 1.04 -2.49
C SER A 53 23.10 0.41 -2.49
N MET A 54 22.64 0.00 -1.31
CA MET A 54 21.29 -0.45 -1.15
C MET A 54 20.42 0.64 -1.78
N PRO A 55 19.56 0.33 -2.76
CA PRO A 55 18.73 1.34 -3.37
C PRO A 55 17.73 1.82 -2.32
N GLU A 56 18.06 2.92 -1.65
CA GLU A 56 17.22 3.54 -0.61
C GLU A 56 15.95 4.17 -1.18
N GLN A 57 15.78 4.17 -2.51
CA GLN A 57 14.71 4.90 -3.17
C GLN A 57 13.61 3.98 -3.68
N ASN A 58 12.37 4.45 -3.49
CA ASN A 58 11.21 3.85 -4.12
C ASN A 58 11.16 4.26 -5.60
N LEU A 59 11.24 3.28 -6.50
CA LEU A 59 11.24 3.52 -7.94
C LEU A 59 9.99 2.94 -8.59
N VAL A 60 9.56 3.60 -9.67
CA VAL A 60 8.60 3.03 -10.62
C VAL A 60 9.39 2.62 -11.86
N VAL A 61 9.31 1.34 -12.19
CA VAL A 61 10.13 0.72 -13.24
C VAL A 61 9.27 -0.09 -14.20
N SER A 62 9.79 -0.31 -15.39
CA SER A 62 9.19 -1.24 -16.36
C SER A 62 9.93 -2.58 -16.33
N PRO A 63 9.33 -3.69 -16.78
CA PRO A 63 10.01 -4.96 -16.92
C PRO A 63 11.23 -4.82 -17.83
N GLY A 64 12.38 -5.41 -17.45
CA GLY A 64 13.55 -5.53 -18.29
C GLY A 64 13.43 -6.67 -19.31
N LEU A 65 14.39 -6.76 -20.24
CA LEU A 65 14.44 -7.81 -21.25
C LEU A 65 14.97 -9.14 -20.67
N ALA A 66 15.87 -9.07 -19.71
CA ALA A 66 16.42 -10.26 -19.05
C ALA A 66 15.76 -10.49 -17.69
N ALA A 67 15.73 -11.75 -17.24
CA ALA A 67 15.27 -12.09 -15.91
C ALA A 67 16.08 -11.33 -14.83
N GLY A 68 15.41 -10.81 -13.80
CA GLY A 68 16.07 -10.04 -12.75
C GLY A 68 16.54 -8.63 -13.16
N THR A 69 16.11 -8.13 -14.32
CA THR A 69 16.40 -6.74 -14.75
C THR A 69 15.11 -5.91 -14.84
N VAL A 70 15.27 -4.63 -14.62
CA VAL A 70 14.18 -3.63 -14.73
C VAL A 70 14.68 -2.41 -15.50
N ARG A 71 13.76 -1.67 -16.11
CA ARG A 71 14.09 -0.44 -16.83
C ARG A 71 13.46 0.74 -16.11
N THR A 72 14.26 1.77 -15.83
CA THR A 72 13.78 3.03 -15.26
C THR A 72 13.04 3.88 -16.31
N SER A 73 12.36 4.93 -15.87
CA SER A 73 11.73 5.94 -16.74
C SER A 73 12.73 6.57 -17.72
N ASP A 74 13.99 6.71 -17.30
CA ASP A 74 15.09 7.32 -18.08
C ASP A 74 15.71 6.33 -19.09
N GLY A 75 15.13 5.12 -19.21
CA GLY A 75 15.59 4.09 -20.15
C GLY A 75 16.80 3.28 -19.66
N LYS A 76 17.35 3.55 -18.47
CA LYS A 76 18.47 2.79 -17.90
C LYS A 76 17.99 1.42 -17.44
N THR A 77 18.78 0.38 -17.73
CA THR A 77 18.55 -0.97 -17.22
C THR A 77 19.27 -1.12 -15.89
N LEU A 78 18.54 -1.55 -14.85
CA LEU A 78 19.07 -1.87 -13.54
C LEU A 78 18.92 -3.36 -13.28
N SER A 79 19.91 -3.96 -12.63
CA SER A 79 19.79 -5.31 -12.07
C SER A 79 19.07 -5.23 -10.72
N VAL A 80 18.17 -6.17 -10.48
CA VAL A 80 17.52 -6.29 -9.17
C VAL A 80 18.57 -6.68 -8.13
N PRO A 81 18.63 -6.01 -6.97
CA PRO A 81 19.61 -6.32 -5.93
C PRO A 81 19.47 -7.76 -5.44
N GLU A 82 20.57 -8.35 -4.99
CA GLU A 82 20.56 -9.67 -4.37
C GLU A 82 19.69 -9.66 -3.11
N GLY A 83 18.95 -10.75 -2.88
CA GLY A 83 18.03 -10.87 -1.74
C GLY A 83 16.69 -10.15 -1.92
N TRP A 84 16.43 -9.57 -3.10
CA TRP A 84 15.10 -9.02 -3.42
C TRP A 84 14.25 -10.07 -4.14
N GLU A 85 12.95 -10.04 -3.83
CA GLU A 85 11.94 -10.93 -4.41
C GLU A 85 10.82 -10.11 -5.06
N LEU A 86 10.23 -10.67 -6.11
CA LEU A 86 9.07 -10.07 -6.78
C LEU A 86 7.78 -10.48 -6.06
N LEU A 87 7.15 -9.54 -5.38
CA LEU A 87 5.80 -9.71 -4.85
C LEU A 87 4.80 -9.56 -6.01
N PRO A 88 4.04 -10.61 -6.38
CA PRO A 88 3.04 -10.53 -7.43
C PRO A 88 1.90 -9.56 -7.06
N PRO A 89 1.20 -8.98 -8.07
CA PRO A 89 0.03 -8.16 -7.81
C PRO A 89 -1.14 -9.02 -7.31
N GLY A 90 -2.04 -8.42 -6.51
CA GLY A 90 -3.26 -9.07 -6.03
C GLY A 90 -3.61 -8.67 -4.60
N ASP A 91 -2.65 -8.66 -3.69
CA ASP A 91 -2.88 -8.25 -2.30
C ASP A 91 -2.43 -6.81 -2.06
N ALA A 92 -3.40 -5.88 -2.08
CA ALA A 92 -3.14 -4.46 -1.83
C ALA A 92 -2.70 -4.19 -0.37
N GLY A 93 -3.16 -5.00 0.58
CA GLY A 93 -2.80 -4.89 1.99
C GLY A 93 -1.34 -5.24 2.21
N LEU A 94 -0.89 -6.37 1.65
CA LEU A 94 0.49 -6.82 1.70
C LEU A 94 1.40 -5.83 0.97
N THR A 95 1.05 -5.44 -0.25
CA THR A 95 1.83 -4.48 -1.04
C THR A 95 2.06 -3.15 -0.31
N ARG A 96 1.04 -2.63 0.38
CA ARG A 96 1.15 -1.39 1.16
C ARG A 96 2.13 -1.54 2.32
N ARG A 97 2.08 -2.66 3.04
CA ARG A 97 2.98 -2.96 4.17
C ARG A 97 4.43 -3.13 3.72
N VAL A 98 4.65 -3.86 2.64
CA VAL A 98 5.99 -4.04 2.07
C VAL A 98 6.59 -2.71 1.64
N LYS A 99 5.81 -1.84 0.98
CA LYS A 99 6.26 -0.48 0.61
C LYS A 99 6.54 0.42 1.81
N ALA A 100 5.83 0.23 2.91
CA ALA A 100 6.06 0.98 4.15
C ALA A 100 7.27 0.44 4.95
N ALA A 101 7.64 -0.82 4.74
CA ALA A 101 8.74 -1.46 5.47
C ALA A 101 10.14 -1.10 4.94
N GLY A 102 10.24 -0.53 3.74
CA GLY A 102 11.54 -0.14 3.19
C GLY A 102 11.52 0.12 1.68
N PRO A 103 12.70 0.16 1.07
CA PRO A 103 12.84 0.45 -0.36
C PRO A 103 12.11 -0.60 -1.20
N SER A 104 11.47 -0.12 -2.26
CA SER A 104 10.69 -0.99 -3.15
C SER A 104 10.62 -0.46 -4.57
N TRP A 105 10.66 -1.35 -5.56
CA TRP A 105 10.51 -1.01 -6.96
C TRP A 105 9.19 -1.52 -7.50
N THR A 106 8.30 -0.60 -7.85
CA THR A 106 6.99 -0.95 -8.43
C THR A 106 7.12 -1.20 -9.91
N VAL A 107 6.86 -2.43 -10.35
CA VAL A 107 6.94 -2.81 -11.76
C VAL A 107 5.61 -2.51 -12.44
N GLN A 108 5.65 -1.65 -13.46
CA GLN A 108 4.49 -1.28 -14.27
C GLN A 108 4.77 -1.53 -15.74
N GLU A 109 3.79 -2.08 -16.44
CA GLU A 109 3.84 -2.31 -17.88
C GLU A 109 2.73 -1.51 -18.56
N MET A 110 3.06 -0.82 -19.62
CA MET A 110 2.10 -0.15 -20.47
C MET A 110 1.58 -1.13 -21.53
N LYS A 111 0.26 -1.34 -21.60
CA LYS A 111 -0.42 -2.05 -22.70
C LYS A 111 -1.41 -1.11 -23.35
N GLY A 112 -1.01 -0.56 -24.50
CA GLY A 112 -1.75 0.53 -25.11
C GLY A 112 -1.79 1.75 -24.20
N ARG A 113 -2.99 2.26 -23.90
CA ARG A 113 -3.19 3.41 -23.01
C ARG A 113 -3.32 3.06 -21.51
N LYS A 114 -3.28 1.76 -21.15
CA LYS A 114 -3.50 1.31 -19.78
C LYS A 114 -2.21 0.86 -19.12
N LYS A 115 -2.04 1.25 -17.83
CA LYS A 115 -0.93 0.81 -16.97
C LYS A 115 -1.34 -0.43 -16.20
N PHE A 116 -0.55 -1.48 -16.28
CA PHE A 116 -0.73 -2.72 -15.54
C PHE A 116 0.40 -2.89 -14.52
N SER A 117 0.05 -3.19 -13.27
CA SER A 117 1.04 -3.56 -12.26
C SER A 117 1.46 -5.01 -12.47
N ARG A 118 2.78 -5.25 -12.55
CA ARG A 118 3.36 -6.59 -12.63
C ARG A 118 3.84 -7.10 -11.27
N GLY A 119 3.87 -6.23 -10.28
CA GLY A 119 4.29 -6.56 -8.93
C GLY A 119 5.20 -5.50 -8.33
N VAL A 120 5.83 -5.85 -7.22
CA VAL A 120 6.76 -4.98 -6.50
C VAL A 120 8.00 -5.79 -6.13
N TRP A 121 9.18 -5.34 -6.55
CA TRP A 121 10.45 -5.83 -6.04
C TRP A 121 10.72 -5.22 -4.68
N ALA A 122 11.08 -6.03 -3.70
CA ALA A 122 11.45 -5.58 -2.36
C ALA A 122 12.34 -6.65 -1.69
N PRO A 123 13.07 -6.31 -0.62
CA PRO A 123 13.82 -7.29 0.16
C PRO A 123 12.94 -8.45 0.61
N ALA A 124 13.39 -9.69 0.39
CA ALA A 124 12.62 -10.90 0.74
C ALA A 124 12.26 -10.93 2.22
N ALA A 125 13.15 -10.45 3.10
CA ALA A 125 12.89 -10.35 4.53
C ALA A 125 11.69 -9.44 4.85
N ASN A 126 11.57 -8.28 4.17
CA ASN A 126 10.45 -7.36 4.34
C ASN A 126 9.13 -7.99 3.88
N ILE A 127 9.17 -8.72 2.76
CA ILE A 127 8.00 -9.44 2.23
C ILE A 127 7.56 -10.52 3.22
N ALA A 128 8.49 -11.35 3.73
CA ALA A 128 8.21 -12.41 4.69
C ALA A 128 7.61 -11.85 6.00
N THR A 129 8.23 -10.80 6.56
CA THR A 129 7.75 -10.14 7.78
C THR A 129 6.35 -9.54 7.58
N ALA A 130 6.14 -8.81 6.48
CA ALA A 130 4.84 -8.21 6.18
C ALA A 130 3.75 -9.26 5.95
N ARG A 131 4.09 -10.40 5.33
CA ARG A 131 3.18 -11.52 5.11
C ARG A 131 2.78 -12.16 6.44
N GLY A 132 3.76 -12.52 7.29
CA GLY A 132 3.48 -13.10 8.60
C GLY A 132 2.62 -12.18 9.48
N ALA A 133 2.92 -10.88 9.53
CA ALA A 133 2.12 -9.92 10.28
C ALA A 133 0.69 -9.78 9.74
N LEU A 134 0.52 -9.82 8.42
CA LEU A 134 -0.80 -9.75 7.78
C LEU A 134 -1.62 -11.02 8.03
N ASP A 135 -0.99 -12.18 7.96
CA ASP A 135 -1.65 -13.46 8.20
C ASP A 135 -2.05 -13.59 9.67
N ALA A 136 -1.20 -13.16 10.60
CA ALA A 136 -1.53 -13.07 12.02
C ALA A 136 -2.72 -12.14 12.27
N GLU A 137 -2.78 -10.98 11.61
CA GLU A 137 -3.94 -10.08 11.74
C GLU A 137 -5.21 -10.71 11.15
N ARG A 138 -5.12 -11.36 9.98
CA ARG A 138 -6.24 -11.99 9.29
C ARG A 138 -6.84 -13.17 10.06
N SER A 139 -6.03 -13.85 10.87
CA SER A 139 -6.49 -14.96 11.72
C SER A 139 -7.27 -14.49 12.95
N THR A 140 -7.27 -13.18 13.26
CA THR A 140 -7.98 -12.66 14.43
C THR A 140 -9.49 -12.59 14.22
N GLU A 141 -10.26 -12.88 15.28
CA GLU A 141 -11.72 -12.72 15.28
C GLU A 141 -12.16 -11.27 15.02
N SER A 142 -11.38 -10.30 15.51
CA SER A 142 -11.62 -8.88 15.28
C SER A 142 -11.55 -8.50 13.79
N TYR A 143 -10.63 -9.12 13.04
CA TYR A 143 -10.55 -8.93 11.60
C TYR A 143 -11.78 -9.54 10.88
N ALA A 144 -12.20 -10.73 11.27
CA ALA A 144 -13.40 -11.38 10.73
C ALA A 144 -14.66 -10.51 10.98
N LYS A 145 -14.84 -10.02 12.21
CA LYS A 145 -15.93 -9.10 12.56
C LYS A 145 -15.90 -7.82 11.72
N ARG A 146 -14.74 -7.20 11.54
CA ARG A 146 -14.58 -6.01 10.67
C ARG A 146 -14.99 -6.31 9.24
N ARG A 147 -14.55 -7.44 8.69
CA ARG A 147 -14.89 -7.85 7.31
C ARG A 147 -16.40 -7.96 7.11
N VAL A 148 -17.09 -8.60 8.06
CA VAL A 148 -18.56 -8.71 8.05
C VAL A 148 -19.22 -7.34 8.15
N ALA A 149 -18.78 -6.50 9.10
CA ALA A 149 -19.33 -5.15 9.26
C ALA A 149 -19.13 -4.29 7.99
N ASP A 150 -17.97 -4.40 7.33
CA ASP A 150 -17.68 -3.69 6.09
C ASP A 150 -18.51 -4.21 4.90
N ALA A 151 -18.78 -5.51 4.85
CA ALA A 151 -19.70 -6.10 3.88
C ALA A 151 -21.13 -5.58 4.05
N ASN A 152 -21.65 -5.67 5.27
CA ASN A 152 -22.99 -5.19 5.61
C ASN A 152 -23.18 -3.67 5.40
N ARG A 153 -22.11 -2.88 5.62
CA ARG A 153 -22.13 -1.45 5.33
C ARG A 153 -22.22 -1.17 3.84
N ARG A 154 -21.49 -1.94 3.01
CA ARG A 154 -21.55 -1.80 1.55
C ARG A 154 -22.91 -2.24 1.00
N GLU A 155 -23.45 -3.32 1.51
CA GLU A 155 -24.78 -3.82 1.16
C GLU A 155 -25.84 -2.77 1.45
N ARG A 156 -25.91 -2.28 2.70
CA ARG A 156 -26.85 -1.21 3.08
C ARG A 156 -26.71 0.05 2.22
N LYS A 157 -25.49 0.44 1.85
CA LYS A 157 -25.29 1.57 0.93
C LYS A 157 -25.82 1.28 -0.47
N GLN A 158 -25.69 0.05 -0.93
CA GLN A 158 -26.22 -0.38 -2.22
C GLN A 158 -27.75 -0.39 -2.21
N ASP A 159 -28.36 -0.95 -1.17
CA ASP A 159 -29.83 -1.03 -1.04
C ASP A 159 -30.46 0.36 -0.97
N ALA A 160 -29.89 1.24 -0.16
CA ALA A 160 -30.33 2.64 -0.09
C ALA A 160 -30.26 3.33 -1.47
N TYR A 161 -29.15 3.10 -2.19
CA TYR A 161 -28.99 3.65 -3.53
C TYR A 161 -30.02 3.10 -4.53
N VAL A 162 -30.32 1.81 -4.49
CA VAL A 162 -31.35 1.19 -5.36
C VAL A 162 -32.73 1.78 -5.06
N GLU A 163 -33.04 2.00 -3.78
CA GLU A 163 -34.30 2.60 -3.39
C GLU A 163 -34.43 4.06 -3.85
N ASP A 164 -33.36 4.87 -3.64
CA ASP A 164 -33.32 6.26 -4.13
C ASP A 164 -33.45 6.31 -5.65
N PHE A 165 -32.81 5.38 -6.37
CA PHE A 165 -32.89 5.28 -7.83
C PHE A 165 -34.30 4.91 -8.29
N ARG A 166 -34.95 3.96 -7.62
CA ARG A 166 -36.36 3.58 -7.89
C ARG A 166 -37.29 4.76 -7.67
N GLY A 167 -37.10 5.52 -6.60
CA GLY A 167 -37.82 6.75 -6.35
C GLY A 167 -37.67 7.80 -7.46
N ALA A 168 -36.45 7.99 -7.96
CA ALA A 168 -36.16 8.90 -9.06
C ALA A 168 -36.81 8.44 -10.38
N VAL A 169 -36.84 7.13 -10.65
CA VAL A 169 -37.55 6.56 -11.81
C VAL A 169 -39.05 6.81 -11.69
N LEU A 170 -39.67 6.57 -10.53
CA LEU A 170 -41.09 6.85 -10.29
C LEU A 170 -41.41 8.32 -10.53
N SER A 171 -40.58 9.23 -10.04
CA SER A 171 -40.73 10.67 -10.23
C SER A 171 -40.66 11.07 -11.70
N PHE A 172 -39.72 10.46 -12.45
CA PHE A 172 -39.57 10.71 -13.89
C PHE A 172 -40.76 10.18 -14.72
N LEU A 173 -41.29 9.00 -14.37
CA LEU A 173 -42.45 8.42 -15.07
C LEU A 173 -43.70 9.28 -14.92
N GLY A 174 -43.90 9.95 -13.78
CA GLY A 174 -44.98 10.92 -13.57
C GLY A 174 -46.40 10.40 -13.79
N PHE A 175 -46.64 9.10 -13.57
CA PHE A 175 -47.94 8.48 -13.79
C PHE A 175 -48.99 9.03 -12.82
N SER A 176 -50.24 9.05 -13.27
CA SER A 176 -51.35 9.41 -12.40
C SER A 176 -51.56 8.37 -11.28
N PRO A 177 -52.15 8.74 -10.16
CA PRO A 177 -52.36 7.82 -9.01
C PRO A 177 -53.12 6.53 -9.40
N GLU A 178 -53.96 6.58 -10.41
CA GLU A 178 -54.68 5.41 -10.92
C GLU A 178 -53.76 4.33 -11.48
N HIS A 179 -52.56 4.69 -11.93
CA HIS A 179 -51.57 3.80 -12.51
C HIS A 179 -50.34 3.57 -11.61
N ALA A 180 -50.47 3.85 -10.31
CA ALA A 180 -49.36 3.76 -9.34
C ALA A 180 -48.75 2.34 -9.31
N GLU A 181 -49.57 1.28 -9.39
CA GLU A 181 -49.07 -0.11 -9.36
C GLU A 181 -48.22 -0.43 -10.62
N ILE A 182 -48.65 0.04 -11.77
CA ILE A 182 -47.92 -0.15 -13.02
C ILE A 182 -46.62 0.64 -12.96
N ALA A 183 -46.64 1.88 -12.49
CA ALA A 183 -45.46 2.71 -12.29
C ALA A 183 -44.43 2.05 -11.37
N ALA A 184 -44.90 1.50 -10.23
CA ALA A 184 -44.03 0.81 -9.29
C ALA A 184 -43.39 -0.45 -9.88
N THR A 185 -44.16 -1.21 -10.65
CA THR A 185 -43.65 -2.40 -11.37
C THR A 185 -42.57 -2.03 -12.39
N LEU A 186 -42.84 -0.99 -13.19
CA LEU A 186 -41.88 -0.48 -14.18
C LEU A 186 -40.61 0.07 -13.51
N ALA A 187 -40.78 0.86 -12.45
CA ALA A 187 -39.64 1.41 -11.72
C ALA A 187 -38.74 0.32 -11.11
N THR A 188 -39.34 -0.74 -10.59
CA THR A 188 -38.60 -1.91 -10.09
C THR A 188 -37.84 -2.61 -11.21
N ALA A 189 -38.48 -2.89 -12.36
CA ALA A 189 -37.83 -3.52 -13.49
C ALA A 189 -36.66 -2.70 -14.06
N VAL A 190 -36.83 -1.37 -14.16
CA VAL A 190 -35.76 -0.46 -14.58
C VAL A 190 -34.62 -0.45 -13.56
N ALA A 191 -34.92 -0.39 -12.26
CA ALA A 191 -33.91 -0.40 -11.21
C ALA A 191 -33.11 -1.70 -11.20
N ASP A 192 -33.75 -2.85 -11.32
CA ASP A 192 -33.10 -4.17 -11.37
C ASP A 192 -32.16 -4.30 -12.57
N HIS A 193 -32.56 -3.74 -13.70
CA HIS A 193 -31.71 -3.72 -14.88
C HIS A 193 -30.54 -2.73 -14.81
N ALA A 194 -30.77 -1.54 -14.27
CA ALA A 194 -29.78 -0.45 -14.25
C ALA A 194 -28.80 -0.50 -13.07
N THR A 195 -29.17 -1.19 -11.97
CA THR A 195 -28.38 -1.23 -10.73
C THR A 195 -27.99 -2.66 -10.30
N PRO A 196 -27.34 -3.45 -11.16
CA PRO A 196 -27.00 -4.82 -10.82
C PRO A 196 -26.12 -4.90 -9.57
N ILE A 197 -26.46 -5.80 -8.67
CA ILE A 197 -25.77 -6.03 -7.40
C ILE A 197 -24.31 -6.43 -7.63
N GLY A 198 -23.39 -5.84 -6.87
CA GLY A 198 -21.96 -6.22 -6.88
C GLY A 198 -21.10 -5.58 -7.97
N SER A 199 -21.65 -4.76 -8.85
CA SER A 199 -20.92 -4.13 -9.96
C SER A 199 -19.97 -2.99 -9.54
N GLY A 200 -20.00 -2.55 -8.27
CA GLY A 200 -19.30 -1.35 -7.79
C GLY A 200 -19.78 -0.06 -8.47
N THR A 201 -20.95 -0.11 -9.08
CA THR A 201 -21.53 0.94 -9.93
C THR A 201 -21.83 2.21 -9.15
N VAL A 202 -22.28 2.09 -7.89
CA VAL A 202 -22.59 3.24 -7.03
C VAL A 202 -21.44 4.25 -6.93
N ALA A 203 -20.25 3.79 -6.62
CA ALA A 203 -19.09 4.68 -6.47
C ALA A 203 -18.67 5.41 -7.75
N ARG A 204 -18.95 4.80 -8.93
CA ARG A 204 -18.63 5.42 -10.22
C ARG A 204 -19.67 6.44 -10.67
N THR A 205 -20.88 6.28 -10.21
CA THR A 205 -22.05 6.99 -10.70
C THR A 205 -22.51 8.13 -9.80
N GLU A 206 -21.95 8.27 -8.59
CA GLU A 206 -22.20 9.41 -7.69
C GLU A 206 -21.89 10.79 -8.32
N ARG A 207 -21.17 10.81 -9.45
CA ARG A 207 -20.84 12.05 -10.18
C ARG A 207 -21.98 12.58 -11.05
N ILE A 208 -22.95 11.73 -11.36
CA ILE A 208 -24.12 12.08 -12.19
C ILE A 208 -25.33 12.10 -11.25
N PRO A 209 -26.12 13.18 -11.24
CA PRO A 209 -27.35 13.24 -10.47
C PRO A 209 -28.24 12.02 -10.71
N ILE A 210 -28.89 11.54 -9.66
CA ILE A 210 -29.65 10.29 -9.70
C ILE A 210 -30.84 10.40 -10.67
N GLU A 211 -31.42 11.60 -10.77
CA GLU A 211 -32.52 11.94 -11.66
C GLU A 211 -32.14 11.76 -13.15
N GLN A 212 -30.98 12.31 -13.54
CA GLN A 212 -30.47 12.17 -14.91
C GLN A 212 -30.16 10.72 -15.28
N ARG A 213 -29.73 9.93 -14.29
CA ARG A 213 -29.48 8.52 -14.47
C ARG A 213 -30.76 7.72 -14.59
N ALA A 214 -31.78 8.07 -13.81
CA ALA A 214 -33.11 7.47 -13.87
C ALA A 214 -33.73 7.73 -15.26
N GLU A 215 -33.70 8.98 -15.71
CA GLU A 215 -34.16 9.38 -17.06
C GLU A 215 -33.44 8.57 -18.13
N SER A 216 -32.11 8.56 -18.13
CA SER A 216 -31.31 7.81 -19.13
C SER A 216 -31.59 6.32 -19.10
N ALA A 217 -31.84 5.73 -17.92
CA ALA A 217 -32.14 4.31 -17.79
C ALA A 217 -33.52 3.97 -18.32
N VAL A 218 -34.53 4.80 -18.05
CA VAL A 218 -35.87 4.62 -18.59
C VAL A 218 -35.87 4.71 -20.13
N ILE A 219 -35.23 5.74 -20.67
CA ILE A 219 -35.11 5.90 -22.16
C ILE A 219 -34.37 4.71 -22.79
N ALA A 220 -33.34 4.18 -22.15
CA ALA A 220 -32.60 3.03 -22.68
C ALA A 220 -33.35 1.70 -22.52
N TRP A 221 -34.28 1.62 -21.58
CA TRP A 221 -35.08 0.41 -21.32
C TRP A 221 -36.32 0.32 -22.21
N MET A 222 -36.92 1.46 -22.58
CA MET A 222 -38.05 1.56 -23.49
C MET A 222 -37.62 1.39 -24.96
#